data_2d93b746c4c684c69999f4747ccb1d57
#
_entry.id   2d93b746c4c684c69999f4747ccb1d57
#
_cell.length_a   1.000
_cell.length_b   1.000
_cell.length_c   1.000
_cell.angle_alpha   90.00
_cell.angle_beta   90.00
_cell.angle_gamma   90.00
#
_symmetry.space_group_name_H-M   'P 1'
#
loop_
_entity.id
_entity.type
_entity.pdbx_description
1 polymer ?
#
loop_
_entity_poly.entity_id
_entity_poly.type
_entity_poly.pdbx_seq_one_letter_code
_entity_poly.pdbx_strand_id
1 'polypeptide(L)'
;MRPYLQELLQDARQHGGEGLIAELVRVEKEGGRISADEMVAMVFLLLGAGSETTTHLISGSVYELIKNPTLRNWLEEDWSRANLAIEEFLRFISPVQFSKPRFVRKDTELGGVRLKKGDKILLK
;
A
#
# COMPACT_ATOMS: atom_id res chain seq x y z
N MET A 1 4.08 -13.08 13.28
CA MET A 1 3.19 -12.79 12.12
C MET A 1 3.06 -13.97 11.16
N ARG A 2 4.17 -14.51 10.57
CA ARG A 2 4.09 -15.64 9.61
C ARG A 2 3.34 -16.88 10.15
N PRO A 3 3.61 -17.39 11.38
CA PRO A 3 2.86 -18.53 11.92
C PRO A 3 1.35 -18.26 12.02
N TYR A 4 0.98 -17.08 12.49
CA TYR A 4 -0.42 -16.65 12.59
C TYR A 4 -1.14 -16.65 11.23
N LEU A 5 -0.49 -16.13 10.18
CA LEU A 5 -1.06 -16.16 8.83
C LEU A 5 -1.20 -17.59 8.28
N GLN A 6 -0.27 -18.48 8.62
CA GLN A 6 -0.36 -19.89 8.27
C GLN A 6 -1.54 -20.58 8.97
N GLU A 7 -1.78 -20.29 10.26
CA GLU A 7 -2.94 -20.77 11.00
C GLU A 7 -4.26 -20.27 10.38
N LEU A 8 -4.36 -18.99 10.03
CA LEU A 8 -5.54 -18.44 9.36
C LEU A 8 -5.82 -19.09 8.00
N LEU A 9 -4.79 -19.35 7.21
CA LEU A 9 -4.94 -20.05 5.93
C LEU A 9 -5.38 -21.50 6.14
N GLN A 10 -4.86 -22.18 7.17
CA GLN A 10 -5.24 -23.55 7.50
C GLN A 10 -6.68 -23.63 7.98
N ASP A 11 -7.08 -22.69 8.83
CA ASP A 11 -8.46 -22.60 9.31
C ASP A 11 -9.44 -22.35 8.15
N ALA A 12 -9.13 -21.42 7.26
CA ALA A 12 -9.94 -21.15 6.08
C ALA A 12 -10.03 -22.36 5.11
N ARG A 13 -8.98 -23.19 5.03
CA ARG A 13 -9.02 -24.44 4.25
C ARG A 13 -9.97 -25.48 4.83
N GLN A 14 -10.09 -25.53 6.15
CA GLN A 14 -10.90 -26.50 6.88
C GLN A 14 -12.37 -26.08 7.01
N HIS A 15 -12.59 -24.81 7.35
CA HIS A 15 -13.90 -24.31 7.70
C HIS A 15 -14.51 -23.35 6.67
N GLY A 16 -13.73 -22.94 5.66
CA GLY A 16 -14.15 -21.90 4.74
C GLY A 16 -14.13 -20.53 5.40
N GLY A 17 -15.06 -19.66 5.02
CA GLY A 17 -15.21 -18.32 5.59
C GLY A 17 -15.46 -17.26 4.53
N GLU A 18 -15.38 -15.99 4.96
CA GLU A 18 -15.54 -14.82 4.12
C GLU A 18 -14.25 -13.99 4.12
N GLY A 19 -14.11 -13.13 3.11
CA GLY A 19 -12.97 -12.21 2.99
C GLY A 19 -11.79 -12.77 2.21
N LEU A 20 -10.71 -11.97 2.15
CA LEU A 20 -9.56 -12.19 1.28
C LEU A 20 -8.90 -13.57 1.47
N ILE A 21 -8.73 -14.03 2.71
CA ILE A 21 -8.04 -15.30 2.99
C ILE A 21 -8.86 -16.47 2.47
N ALA A 22 -10.18 -16.45 2.66
CA ALA A 22 -11.09 -17.47 2.15
C ALA A 22 -11.11 -17.49 0.62
N GLU A 23 -11.11 -16.31 -0.03
CA GLU A 23 -11.02 -16.21 -1.48
C GLU A 23 -9.70 -16.75 -2.04
N LEU A 24 -8.57 -16.46 -1.42
CA LEU A 24 -7.28 -17.02 -1.83
C LEU A 24 -7.26 -18.56 -1.72
N VAL A 25 -7.83 -19.09 -0.66
CA VAL A 25 -7.98 -20.56 -0.48
C VAL A 25 -8.92 -21.16 -1.52
N ARG A 26 -9.99 -20.45 -1.90
CA ARG A 26 -10.88 -20.88 -2.97
C ARG A 26 -10.17 -20.96 -4.31
N VAL A 27 -9.42 -19.91 -4.67
CA VAL A 27 -8.63 -19.89 -5.90
C VAL A 27 -7.58 -21.01 -5.93
N GLU A 28 -6.94 -21.30 -4.78
CA GLU A 28 -6.01 -22.44 -4.66
C GLU A 28 -6.71 -23.78 -4.98
N LYS A 29 -7.91 -24.01 -4.40
CA LYS A 29 -8.69 -25.23 -4.60
C LYS A 29 -9.21 -25.39 -6.04
N GLU A 30 -9.51 -24.29 -6.72
CA GLU A 30 -9.97 -24.27 -8.12
C GLU A 30 -8.84 -24.47 -9.15
N GLY A 31 -7.63 -24.80 -8.70
CA GLY A 31 -6.47 -25.07 -9.54
C GLY A 31 -5.62 -23.84 -9.86
N GLY A 32 -5.76 -22.78 -9.06
CA GLY A 32 -4.88 -21.62 -9.12
C GLY A 32 -3.43 -21.99 -8.83
N ARG A 33 -2.50 -21.35 -9.58
CA ARG A 33 -1.06 -21.60 -9.45
C ARG A 33 -0.42 -20.74 -8.36
N ILE A 34 -1.03 -20.71 -7.17
CA ILE A 34 -0.50 -19.97 -6.04
C ILE A 34 -0.15 -20.96 -4.91
N SER A 35 1.07 -20.93 -4.44
CA SER A 35 1.52 -21.77 -3.32
C SER A 35 1.12 -21.17 -1.97
N ALA A 36 1.10 -21.99 -0.92
CA ALA A 36 0.82 -21.53 0.44
C ALA A 36 1.78 -20.42 0.91
N ASP A 37 3.06 -20.51 0.54
CA ASP A 37 4.05 -19.48 0.87
C ASP A 37 3.79 -18.17 0.12
N GLU A 38 3.37 -18.22 -1.12
CA GLU A 38 2.97 -17.05 -1.91
C GLU A 38 1.70 -16.40 -1.35
N MET A 39 0.72 -17.21 -0.91
CA MET A 39 -0.47 -16.67 -0.23
C MET A 39 -0.10 -15.95 1.08
N VAL A 40 0.76 -16.53 1.92
CA VAL A 40 1.25 -15.87 3.13
C VAL A 40 1.98 -14.58 2.80
N ALA A 41 2.84 -14.59 1.77
CA ALA A 41 3.58 -13.41 1.34
C ALA A 41 2.63 -12.29 0.82
N MET A 42 1.60 -12.68 0.06
CA MET A 42 0.59 -11.74 -0.46
C MET A 42 -0.21 -11.10 0.66
N VAL A 43 -0.74 -11.88 1.62
CA VAL A 43 -1.49 -11.36 2.76
C VAL A 43 -0.60 -10.43 3.60
N PHE A 44 0.64 -10.83 3.86
CA PHE A 44 1.61 -9.99 4.57
C PHE A 44 1.87 -8.66 3.85
N LEU A 45 2.04 -8.71 2.54
CA LEU A 45 2.25 -7.51 1.72
C LEU A 45 1.04 -6.58 1.77
N LEU A 46 -0.17 -7.12 1.63
CA LEU A 46 -1.42 -6.33 1.66
C LEU A 46 -1.66 -5.68 3.02
N LEU A 47 -1.39 -6.40 4.12
CA LEU A 47 -1.48 -5.83 5.46
C LEU A 47 -0.49 -4.68 5.67
N GLY A 48 0.78 -4.87 5.27
CA GLY A 48 1.80 -3.83 5.41
C GLY A 48 1.53 -2.63 4.51
N ALA A 49 1.31 -2.87 3.22
CA ALA A 49 1.11 -1.80 2.25
C ALA A 49 -0.19 -1.02 2.48
N GLY A 50 -1.27 -1.70 2.87
CA GLY A 50 -2.58 -1.08 3.06
C GLY A 50 -2.73 -0.34 4.40
N SER A 51 -2.07 -0.81 5.46
CA SER A 51 -2.22 -0.22 6.79
C SER A 51 -1.44 1.08 6.96
N GLU A 52 -0.13 1.05 6.71
CA GLU A 52 0.75 2.18 7.01
C GLU A 52 0.45 3.41 6.15
N THR A 53 0.32 3.21 4.84
CA THR A 53 0.09 4.32 3.90
C THR A 53 -1.25 5.01 4.14
N THR A 54 -2.31 4.23 4.38
CA THR A 54 -3.64 4.74 4.68
C THR A 54 -3.68 5.47 6.02
N THR A 55 -3.01 4.94 7.04
CA THR A 55 -2.89 5.60 8.35
C THR A 55 -2.20 6.96 8.23
N HIS A 56 -1.12 7.05 7.46
CA HIS A 56 -0.41 8.31 7.23
C HIS A 56 -1.29 9.32 6.48
N LEU A 57 -2.04 8.87 5.47
CA LEU A 57 -2.96 9.74 4.74
C LEU A 57 -4.06 10.29 5.66
N ILE A 58 -4.73 9.42 6.41
CA ILE A 58 -5.82 9.82 7.32
C ILE A 58 -5.28 10.80 8.38
N SER A 59 -4.18 10.46 9.05
CA SER A 59 -3.60 11.29 10.11
C SER A 59 -3.17 12.65 9.57
N GLY A 60 -2.51 12.68 8.41
CA GLY A 60 -2.08 13.92 7.76
C GLY A 60 -3.27 14.77 7.30
N SER A 61 -4.32 14.16 6.73
CA SER A 61 -5.52 14.86 6.31
C SER A 61 -6.25 15.51 7.49
N VAL A 62 -6.42 14.78 8.58
CA VAL A 62 -7.02 15.32 9.82
C VAL A 62 -6.18 16.47 10.37
N TYR A 63 -4.86 16.33 10.38
CA TYR A 63 -3.96 17.40 10.82
C TYR A 63 -4.11 18.67 9.98
N GLU A 64 -4.17 18.54 8.64
CA GLU A 64 -4.36 19.70 7.74
C GLU A 64 -5.74 20.34 7.93
N LEU A 65 -6.79 19.57 8.13
CA LEU A 65 -8.14 20.09 8.41
C LEU A 65 -8.21 20.83 9.75
N ILE A 66 -7.47 20.38 10.77
CA ILE A 66 -7.38 21.08 12.07
C ILE A 66 -6.62 22.40 11.91
N LYS A 67 -5.52 22.41 11.16
CA LYS A 67 -4.68 23.61 10.97
C LYS A 67 -5.31 24.64 10.04
N ASN A 68 -6.17 24.23 9.12
CA ASN A 68 -6.78 25.09 8.12
C ASN A 68 -8.30 25.11 8.23
N PRO A 69 -8.88 25.98 9.08
CA PRO A 69 -10.33 26.11 9.23
C PRO A 69 -11.05 26.44 7.92
N THR A 70 -10.43 27.19 7.01
CA THR A 70 -11.02 27.55 5.72
C THR A 70 -11.22 26.29 4.87
N LEU A 71 -10.23 25.42 4.80
CA LEU A 71 -10.32 24.14 4.08
C LEU A 71 -11.37 23.24 4.70
N ARG A 72 -11.40 23.17 6.03
CA ARG A 72 -12.40 22.37 6.76
C ARG A 72 -13.82 22.87 6.45
N ASN A 73 -14.10 24.17 6.59
CA ASN A 73 -15.41 24.74 6.33
C ASN A 73 -15.83 24.53 4.87
N TRP A 74 -14.90 24.72 3.93
CA TRP A 74 -15.16 24.46 2.50
C TRP A 74 -15.61 23.02 2.24
N LEU A 75 -15.03 22.03 2.94
CA LEU A 75 -15.43 20.64 2.81
C LEU A 75 -16.75 20.34 3.54
N GLU A 76 -16.96 20.93 4.74
CA GLU A 76 -18.18 20.76 5.53
C GLU A 76 -19.42 21.38 4.85
N GLU A 77 -19.25 22.46 4.07
CA GLU A 77 -20.32 23.08 3.28
C GLU A 77 -20.85 22.15 2.16
N ASP A 78 -20.01 21.30 1.61
CA ASP A 78 -20.40 20.41 0.51
C ASP A 78 -19.52 19.15 0.47
N TRP A 79 -20.03 18.06 1.02
CA TRP A 79 -19.36 16.76 1.04
C TRP A 79 -19.18 16.10 -0.34
N SER A 80 -19.82 16.58 -1.40
CA SER A 80 -19.53 16.11 -2.76
C SER A 80 -18.10 16.41 -3.19
N ARG A 81 -17.43 17.35 -2.53
CA ARG A 81 -16.03 17.74 -2.71
C ARG A 81 -15.04 16.75 -2.08
N ALA A 82 -15.49 15.75 -1.32
CA ALA A 82 -14.63 14.83 -0.58
C ALA A 82 -13.60 14.11 -1.48
N ASN A 83 -14.03 13.67 -2.67
CA ASN A 83 -13.09 13.01 -3.60
C ASN A 83 -11.99 13.97 -4.05
N LEU A 84 -12.30 15.23 -4.35
CA LEU A 84 -11.32 16.24 -4.71
C LEU A 84 -10.35 16.53 -3.55
N ALA A 85 -10.88 16.62 -2.32
CA ALA A 85 -10.07 16.82 -1.13
C ALA A 85 -9.11 15.64 -0.88
N ILE A 86 -9.56 14.40 -1.07
CA ILE A 86 -8.73 13.20 -0.91
C ILE A 86 -7.58 13.20 -1.94
N GLU A 87 -7.85 13.51 -3.20
CA GLU A 87 -6.81 13.59 -4.23
C GLU A 87 -5.77 14.67 -3.88
N GLU A 88 -6.20 15.83 -3.40
CA GLU A 88 -5.28 16.88 -2.95
C GLU A 88 -4.51 16.48 -1.69
N PHE A 89 -5.10 15.78 -0.74
CA PHE A 89 -4.38 15.24 0.42
C PHE A 89 -3.35 14.20 0.00
N LEU A 90 -3.67 13.31 -0.94
CA LEU A 90 -2.71 12.35 -1.49
C LEU A 90 -1.51 13.06 -2.12
N ARG A 91 -1.77 14.11 -2.90
CA ARG A 91 -0.71 14.91 -3.53
C ARG A 91 0.14 15.66 -2.50
N PHE A 92 -0.48 16.33 -1.53
CA PHE A 92 0.19 17.22 -0.57
C PHE A 92 0.94 16.45 0.51
N ILE A 93 0.29 15.45 1.12
CA ILE A 93 0.86 14.66 2.22
C ILE A 93 1.88 13.66 1.69
N SER A 94 1.63 13.12 0.50
CA SER A 94 2.48 12.11 -0.14
C SER A 94 2.87 10.98 0.83
N PRO A 95 1.94 10.14 1.25
CA PRO A 95 2.18 9.14 2.31
C PRO A 95 3.30 8.14 1.98
N VAL A 96 3.66 8.01 0.70
CA VAL A 96 4.82 7.26 0.22
C VAL A 96 5.82 8.24 -0.37
N GLN A 97 6.80 8.67 0.42
CA GLN A 97 7.78 9.69 0.01
C GLN A 97 8.89 9.15 -0.89
N PHE A 98 9.18 7.86 -0.82
CA PHE A 98 10.24 7.24 -1.61
C PHE A 98 9.76 5.94 -2.24
N SER A 99 10.15 5.73 -3.50
CA SER A 99 9.96 4.44 -4.15
C SER A 99 10.81 3.34 -3.50
N LYS A 100 10.47 2.07 -3.79
CA LYS A 100 11.41 0.98 -3.52
C LYS A 100 12.72 1.22 -4.30
N PRO A 101 13.88 0.84 -3.73
CA PRO A 101 15.17 1.00 -4.40
C PRO A 101 15.18 0.36 -5.79
N ARG A 102 15.74 1.08 -6.75
CA ARG A 102 16.10 0.57 -8.07
C ARG A 102 17.60 0.40 -8.13
N PHE A 103 18.06 -0.60 -8.88
CA PHE A 103 19.48 -0.83 -9.08
C PHE A 103 19.85 -0.65 -10.55
N VAL A 104 20.94 0.05 -10.78
CA VAL A 104 21.46 0.31 -12.13
C VAL A 104 21.95 -1.01 -12.75
N ARG A 105 21.38 -1.38 -13.90
CA ARG A 105 21.70 -2.65 -14.58
C ARG A 105 23.02 -2.61 -15.37
N LYS A 106 23.39 -1.43 -15.88
CA LYS A 106 24.61 -1.17 -16.65
C LYS A 106 25.04 0.28 -16.43
N ASP A 107 26.33 0.54 -16.60
CA ASP A 107 26.84 1.91 -16.54
C ASP A 107 26.03 2.81 -17.48
N THR A 108 25.57 3.93 -16.96
CA THR A 108 24.70 4.87 -17.69
C THR A 108 24.88 6.28 -17.14
N GLU A 109 24.26 7.24 -17.81
CA GLU A 109 24.16 8.62 -17.36
C GLU A 109 22.70 9.02 -17.24
N LEU A 110 22.35 9.69 -16.16
CA LEU A 110 21.00 10.21 -15.90
C LEU A 110 21.12 11.64 -15.36
N GLY A 111 20.52 12.61 -16.06
CA GLY A 111 20.55 14.02 -15.64
C GLY A 111 21.96 14.59 -15.47
N GLY A 112 22.93 14.17 -16.29
CA GLY A 112 24.34 14.60 -16.19
C GLY A 112 25.16 13.87 -15.11
N VAL A 113 24.56 12.93 -14.37
CA VAL A 113 25.24 12.14 -13.33
C VAL A 113 25.58 10.76 -13.87
N ARG A 114 26.85 10.36 -13.76
CA ARG A 114 27.29 9.02 -14.13
C ARG A 114 26.91 8.02 -13.03
N LEU A 115 26.24 6.97 -13.44
CA LEU A 115 25.79 5.88 -12.59
C LEU A 115 26.50 4.58 -13.01
N LYS A 116 27.01 3.84 -12.05
CA LYS A 116 27.64 2.55 -12.26
C LYS A 116 26.65 1.41 -12.07
N LYS A 117 26.91 0.30 -12.74
CA LYS A 117 26.16 -0.94 -12.50
C LYS A 117 26.21 -1.30 -11.01
N GLY A 118 25.02 -1.52 -10.42
CA GLY A 118 24.87 -1.84 -9.00
C GLY A 118 24.54 -0.64 -8.12
N ASP A 119 24.67 0.60 -8.61
CA ASP A 119 24.28 1.78 -7.86
C ASP A 119 22.78 1.73 -7.51
N LYS A 120 22.47 2.20 -6.30
CA LYS A 120 21.11 2.25 -5.76
C LYS A 120 20.49 3.61 -6.00
N ILE A 121 19.33 3.63 -6.63
CA ILE A 121 18.56 4.84 -6.90
C ILE A 121 17.25 4.79 -6.11
N LEU A 122 16.92 5.89 -5.45
CA LEU A 122 15.61 6.14 -4.82
C LEU A 122 14.92 7.26 -5.58
N LEU A 123 13.69 7.05 -5.98
CA LEU A 123 12.82 8.10 -6.54
C LEU A 123 12.04 8.73 -5.38
N LYS A 124 12.04 10.05 -5.35
CA LYS A 124 11.28 10.85 -4.39
C LYS A 124 10.08 11.49 -5.10
#